data_f535616df0018adae8e71d1ee70a5570
#
_entry.id   f535616df0018adae8e71d1ee70a5570
#
_cell.length_a   1.000
_cell.length_b   1.000
_cell.length_c   1.000
_cell.angle_alpha   90.00
_cell.angle_beta   90.00
_cell.angle_gamma   90.00
#
_symmetry.space_group_name_H-M   'P 1'
#
loop_
_entity.id
_entity.type
_entity.pdbx_description
1 polymer ?
#
loop_
_entity_poly.entity_id
_entity_poly.type
_entity_poly.pdbx_seq_one_letter_code
_entity_poly.pdbx_strand_id
1 'polypeptide(L)'
;MIRNFLFSIFFFSGIILISIIFLPALILPQKFTLFGGKLMGYWAAICLKIFLSTKIIVKGKENLIKNEKFFIACSHQSMFETFFLQTIFNSPVFILKKELLLIPIFGWYLKKIGSISIKRDKISRDNLDFFK
;
A
#
# COMPACT_ATOMS: atom_id res chain seq x y z
N MET A 1 4.64 -15.75 21.60
CA MET A 1 4.50 -14.32 21.97
C MET A 1 5.70 -13.49 21.50
N ILE A 2 6.95 -13.86 21.81
CA ILE A 2 8.16 -13.09 21.46
C ILE A 2 8.30 -12.85 19.95
N ARG A 3 8.05 -13.87 19.11
CA ARG A 3 8.14 -13.75 17.66
C ARG A 3 7.20 -12.69 17.08
N ASN A 4 5.95 -12.63 17.57
CA ASN A 4 4.96 -11.63 17.10
C ASN A 4 5.35 -10.22 17.55
N PHE A 5 5.92 -10.10 18.73
CA PHE A 5 6.43 -8.83 19.24
C PHE A 5 7.60 -8.32 18.40
N LEU A 6 8.60 -9.18 18.14
CA LEU A 6 9.72 -8.86 17.27
C LEU A 6 9.28 -8.52 15.86
N PHE A 7 8.34 -9.32 15.29
CA PHE A 7 7.73 -9.00 14.01
C PHE A 7 7.17 -7.57 13.97
N SER A 8 6.36 -7.20 14.97
CA SER A 8 5.75 -5.86 15.02
C SER A 8 6.79 -4.75 15.08
N ILE A 9 7.81 -4.90 15.92
CA ILE A 9 8.89 -3.92 16.04
C ILE A 9 9.62 -3.75 14.71
N PHE A 10 10.09 -4.84 14.10
CA PHE A 10 10.84 -4.77 12.85
C PHE A 10 9.96 -4.31 11.68
N PHE A 11 8.72 -4.75 11.62
CA PHE A 11 7.79 -4.34 10.59
C PHE A 11 7.55 -2.83 10.60
N PHE A 12 7.15 -2.28 11.75
CA PHE A 12 6.85 -0.85 11.84
C PHE A 12 8.10 0.03 11.78
N SER A 13 9.20 -0.39 12.39
CA SER A 13 10.45 0.38 12.32
C SER A 13 10.97 0.48 10.88
N GLY A 14 10.89 -0.59 10.10
CA GLY A 14 11.28 -0.56 8.70
C GLY A 14 10.38 0.33 7.84
N ILE A 15 9.06 0.29 8.05
CA ILE A 15 8.13 1.18 7.36
C ILE A 15 8.43 2.65 7.68
N ILE A 16 8.66 2.98 8.96
CA ILE A 16 9.01 4.33 9.39
C ILE A 16 10.34 4.76 8.75
N LEU A 17 11.36 3.92 8.80
CA LEU A 17 12.67 4.20 8.23
C LEU A 17 12.60 4.45 6.72
N ILE A 18 11.90 3.57 5.98
CA ILE A 18 11.69 3.75 4.54
C ILE A 18 10.92 5.04 4.27
N SER A 19 9.89 5.36 5.06
CA SER A 19 9.13 6.60 4.91
C SER A 19 10.02 7.83 5.08
N ILE A 20 10.93 7.83 6.07
CA ILE A 20 11.86 8.94 6.31
C ILE A 20 12.87 9.07 5.17
N ILE A 21 13.49 7.98 4.75
CA ILE A 21 14.47 7.97 3.65
C ILE A 21 13.84 8.49 2.35
N PHE A 22 12.58 8.16 2.10
CA PHE A 22 11.86 8.57 0.89
C PHE A 22 11.12 9.91 1.03
N LEU A 23 11.30 10.68 2.12
CA LEU A 23 10.73 12.04 2.22
C LEU A 23 11.04 12.92 1.01
N PRO A 24 12.28 12.94 0.47
CA PRO A 24 12.57 13.70 -0.74
C PRO A 24 11.74 13.29 -1.97
N ALA A 25 11.25 12.04 -2.01
CA ALA A 25 10.40 11.54 -3.09
C ALA A 25 9.05 12.28 -3.18
N LEU A 26 8.64 13.00 -2.13
CA LEU A 26 7.44 13.85 -2.17
C LEU A 26 7.61 15.05 -3.11
N ILE A 27 8.84 15.53 -3.32
CA ILE A 27 9.16 16.63 -4.23
C ILE A 27 9.51 16.09 -5.63
N LEU A 28 10.13 14.90 -5.68
CA LEU A 28 10.58 14.25 -6.90
C LEU A 28 9.39 13.67 -7.70
N PRO A 29 9.62 13.26 -8.98
CA PRO A 29 8.58 12.58 -9.77
C PRO A 29 7.97 11.37 -9.06
N GLN A 30 6.67 11.11 -9.30
CA GLN A 30 5.87 10.07 -8.66
C GLN A 30 6.52 8.67 -8.67
N LYS A 31 7.34 8.37 -9.68
CA LYS A 31 8.07 7.09 -9.80
C LYS A 31 8.93 6.77 -8.57
N PHE A 32 9.50 7.78 -7.92
CA PHE A 32 10.30 7.58 -6.70
C PHE A 32 9.43 7.21 -5.51
N THR A 33 8.27 7.83 -5.38
CA THR A 33 7.28 7.48 -4.35
C THR A 33 6.77 6.04 -4.53
N LEU A 34 6.46 5.65 -5.77
CA LEU A 34 6.05 4.28 -6.10
C LEU A 34 7.15 3.26 -5.83
N PHE A 35 8.41 3.62 -6.07
CA PHE A 35 9.54 2.76 -5.72
C PHE A 35 9.66 2.56 -4.21
N GLY A 36 9.51 3.63 -3.41
CA GLY A 36 9.43 3.54 -1.94
C GLY A 36 8.31 2.62 -1.46
N GLY A 37 7.12 2.71 -2.09
CA GLY A 37 5.99 1.81 -1.81
C GLY A 37 6.31 0.34 -2.12
N LYS A 38 6.97 0.06 -3.24
CA LYS A 38 7.44 -1.31 -3.57
C LYS A 38 8.44 -1.83 -2.53
N LEU A 39 9.36 -0.98 -2.07
CA LEU A 39 10.33 -1.35 -1.05
C LEU A 39 9.66 -1.70 0.27
N MET A 40 8.62 -0.94 0.67
CA MET A 40 7.80 -1.28 1.85
C MET A 40 7.11 -2.64 1.69
N GLY A 41 6.61 -2.97 0.50
CA GLY A 41 6.01 -4.27 0.20
C GLY A 41 6.99 -5.42 0.32
N TYR A 42 8.21 -5.26 -0.20
CA TYR A 42 9.27 -6.27 -0.04
C TYR A 42 9.72 -6.41 1.41
N TRP A 43 9.85 -5.30 2.13
CA TRP A 43 10.16 -5.32 3.55
C TRP A 43 9.11 -6.09 4.36
N ALA A 44 7.83 -5.81 4.11
CA ALA A 44 6.72 -6.53 4.75
C ALA A 44 6.79 -8.04 4.48
N ALA A 45 7.07 -8.44 3.24
CA ALA A 45 7.22 -9.85 2.86
C ALA A 45 8.41 -10.53 3.56
N ILE A 46 9.54 -9.84 3.69
CA ILE A 46 10.73 -10.32 4.40
C ILE A 46 10.42 -10.51 5.89
N CYS A 47 9.76 -9.55 6.53
CA CYS A 47 9.37 -9.66 7.94
C CYS A 47 8.44 -10.86 8.19
N LEU A 48 7.44 -11.07 7.32
CA LEU A 48 6.55 -12.23 7.41
C LEU A 48 7.32 -13.55 7.28
N LYS A 49 8.26 -13.62 6.33
CA LYS A 49 9.06 -14.83 6.10
C LYS A 49 9.97 -15.14 7.30
N ILE A 50 10.68 -14.15 7.82
CA ILE A 50 11.69 -14.34 8.88
C ILE A 50 11.02 -14.62 10.22
N PHE A 51 10.09 -13.75 10.65
CA PHE A 51 9.52 -13.85 11.99
C PHE A 51 8.34 -14.79 12.11
N LEU A 52 7.52 -14.90 11.07
CA LEU A 52 6.30 -15.72 11.11
C LEU A 52 6.38 -16.98 10.25
N SER A 53 7.53 -17.21 9.59
CA SER A 53 7.74 -18.35 8.69
C SER A 53 6.65 -18.50 7.61
N THR A 54 6.05 -17.37 7.21
CA THR A 54 4.96 -17.31 6.25
C THR A 54 5.49 -17.34 4.84
N LYS A 55 4.96 -18.24 4.00
CA LYS A 55 5.24 -18.30 2.56
C LYS A 55 4.15 -17.56 1.79
N ILE A 56 4.55 -16.55 1.04
CA ILE A 56 3.65 -15.81 0.16
C ILE A 56 3.66 -16.47 -1.21
N ILE A 57 2.48 -16.87 -1.69
CA ILE A 57 2.29 -17.48 -3.01
C ILE A 57 1.32 -16.59 -3.79
N VAL A 58 1.78 -16.05 -4.91
CA VAL A 58 0.94 -15.28 -5.83
C VAL A 58 0.57 -16.17 -7.00
N LYS A 59 -0.73 -16.40 -7.18
CA LYS A 59 -1.27 -17.20 -8.29
C LYS A 59 -2.10 -16.30 -9.22
N GLY A 60 -2.23 -16.67 -10.49
CA GLY A 60 -3.08 -15.97 -11.44
C GLY A 60 -2.47 -14.70 -12.05
N LYS A 61 -1.17 -14.47 -11.90
CA LYS A 61 -0.50 -13.34 -12.58
C LYS A 61 -0.64 -13.39 -14.10
N GLU A 62 -0.72 -14.58 -14.65
CA GLU A 62 -0.92 -14.87 -16.07
C GLU A 62 -2.28 -14.38 -16.59
N ASN A 63 -3.27 -14.24 -15.71
CA ASN A 63 -4.61 -13.77 -16.05
C ASN A 63 -4.72 -12.24 -16.10
N LEU A 64 -3.66 -11.52 -15.72
CA LEU A 64 -3.64 -10.07 -15.78
C LEU A 64 -3.57 -9.60 -17.23
N ILE A 65 -4.57 -8.80 -17.62
CA ILE A 65 -4.61 -8.21 -18.96
C ILE A 65 -3.53 -7.14 -19.05
N LYS A 66 -2.59 -7.33 -19.95
CA LYS A 66 -1.51 -6.36 -20.20
C LYS A 66 -2.08 -5.18 -20.98
N ASN A 67 -1.69 -3.96 -20.57
CA ASN A 67 -2.02 -2.70 -21.24
C ASN A 67 -3.49 -2.24 -21.14
N GLU A 68 -4.31 -2.86 -20.29
CA GLU A 68 -5.66 -2.37 -20.01
C GLU A 68 -5.79 -1.84 -18.60
N LYS A 69 -6.75 -0.92 -18.41
CA LYS A 69 -7.14 -0.43 -17.08
C LYS A 69 -8.11 -1.43 -16.47
N PHE A 70 -7.86 -1.84 -15.24
CA PHE A 70 -8.72 -2.79 -14.53
C PHE A 70 -8.86 -2.44 -13.06
N PHE A 71 -9.93 -2.93 -12.46
CA PHE A 71 -10.17 -2.85 -11.02
C PHE A 71 -9.77 -4.15 -10.33
N ILE A 72 -9.19 -4.01 -9.14
CA ILE A 72 -8.92 -5.15 -8.26
C ILE A 72 -9.83 -5.01 -7.04
N ALA A 73 -10.79 -5.91 -6.91
CA ALA A 73 -11.55 -6.08 -5.68
C ALA A 73 -10.83 -7.10 -4.79
N CYS A 74 -10.26 -6.64 -3.70
CA CYS A 74 -9.52 -7.48 -2.77
C CYS A 74 -10.25 -7.53 -1.42
N SER A 75 -10.41 -8.72 -0.86
CA SER A 75 -10.85 -8.86 0.54
C SER A 75 -9.74 -8.35 1.45
N HIS A 76 -9.93 -7.15 2.00
CA HIS A 76 -8.93 -6.50 2.85
C HIS A 76 -8.96 -7.08 4.26
N GLN A 77 -8.09 -8.03 4.53
CA GLN A 77 -8.01 -8.73 5.82
C GLN A 77 -6.87 -8.21 6.72
N SER A 78 -5.85 -7.59 6.12
CA SER A 78 -4.71 -7.08 6.86
C SER A 78 -4.07 -5.87 6.18
N MET A 79 -3.19 -5.15 6.89
CA MET A 79 -2.38 -4.07 6.30
C MET A 79 -1.37 -4.59 5.27
N PHE A 80 -1.05 -5.88 5.28
CA PHE A 80 -0.05 -6.47 4.41
C PHE A 80 -0.40 -6.28 2.93
N GLU A 81 -1.66 -6.50 2.53
CA GLU A 81 -2.09 -6.36 1.14
C GLU A 81 -1.79 -4.96 0.59
N THR A 82 -2.01 -3.92 1.40
CA THR A 82 -1.77 -2.52 0.99
C THR A 82 -0.32 -2.27 0.57
N PHE A 83 0.62 -2.88 1.28
CA PHE A 83 2.04 -2.77 0.94
C PHE A 83 2.43 -3.75 -0.18
N PHE A 84 1.97 -5.01 -0.10
CA PHE A 84 2.42 -6.06 -0.98
C PHE A 84 1.89 -5.91 -2.42
N LEU A 85 0.66 -5.42 -2.62
CA LEU A 85 0.09 -5.20 -3.95
C LEU A 85 0.91 -4.23 -4.80
N GLN A 86 1.63 -3.29 -4.17
CA GLN A 86 2.54 -2.40 -4.86
C GLN A 86 3.76 -3.11 -5.49
N THR A 87 4.08 -4.32 -5.03
CA THR A 87 5.14 -5.14 -5.63
C THR A 87 4.70 -5.88 -6.87
N ILE A 88 3.38 -6.13 -6.98
CA ILE A 88 2.78 -6.92 -8.06
C ILE A 88 2.36 -6.01 -9.21
N PHE A 89 1.73 -4.87 -8.89
CA PHE A 89 1.15 -3.95 -9.87
C PHE A 89 2.03 -2.72 -10.07
N ASN A 90 2.07 -2.24 -11.33
CA ASN A 90 2.73 -0.98 -11.64
C ASN A 90 1.77 0.18 -11.36
N SER A 91 2.16 1.07 -10.45
CA SER A 91 1.41 2.28 -10.13
C SER A 91 -0.05 2.04 -9.69
N PRO A 92 -0.32 1.15 -8.72
CA PRO A 92 -1.68 0.93 -8.24
C PRO A 92 -2.22 2.20 -7.57
N VAL A 93 -3.46 2.56 -7.88
CA VAL A 93 -4.21 3.60 -7.20
C VAL A 93 -5.13 2.95 -6.18
N PHE A 94 -5.02 3.34 -4.92
CA PHE A 94 -5.82 2.77 -3.84
C PHE A 94 -7.06 3.61 -3.57
N ILE A 95 -8.19 2.93 -3.36
CA ILE A 95 -9.38 3.53 -2.76
C ILE A 95 -9.31 3.29 -1.26
N LEU A 96 -9.29 4.36 -0.48
CA LEU A 96 -9.00 4.29 0.95
C LEU A 96 -9.91 5.20 1.79
N LYS A 97 -9.91 4.96 3.09
CA LYS A 97 -10.64 5.78 4.06
C LYS A 97 -9.98 7.16 4.20
N LYS A 98 -10.79 8.23 4.20
CA LYS A 98 -10.30 9.62 4.21
C LYS A 98 -9.36 9.91 5.38
N GLU A 99 -9.59 9.30 6.53
CA GLU A 99 -8.79 9.49 7.74
C GLU A 99 -7.34 9.06 7.58
N LEU A 100 -7.06 8.11 6.67
CA LEU A 100 -5.68 7.68 6.37
C LEU A 100 -4.84 8.80 5.75
N LEU A 101 -5.48 9.76 5.07
CA LEU A 101 -4.78 10.93 4.51
C LEU A 101 -4.33 11.93 5.59
N LEU A 102 -4.85 11.82 6.82
CA LEU A 102 -4.48 12.67 7.95
C LEU A 102 -3.24 12.18 8.69
N ILE A 103 -2.83 10.93 8.44
CA ILE A 103 -1.61 10.37 9.04
C ILE A 103 -0.40 11.12 8.48
N PRO A 104 0.42 11.76 9.32
CA PRO A 104 1.61 12.47 8.88
C PRO A 104 2.54 11.58 8.06
N ILE A 105 3.20 12.14 7.07
CA ILE A 105 4.11 11.46 6.12
C ILE A 105 3.36 10.45 5.26
N PHE A 106 2.71 9.44 5.87
CA PHE A 106 1.99 8.38 5.15
C PHE A 106 0.86 8.93 4.27
N GLY A 107 0.04 9.83 4.80
CA GLY A 107 -1.03 10.51 4.05
C GLY A 107 -0.50 11.35 2.89
N TRP A 108 0.69 11.95 3.01
CA TRP A 108 1.33 12.69 1.93
C TRP A 108 1.73 11.77 0.78
N TYR A 109 2.28 10.59 1.09
CA TYR A 109 2.58 9.57 0.08
C TYR A 109 1.33 9.08 -0.64
N LEU A 110 0.25 8.80 0.10
CA LEU A 110 -1.03 8.38 -0.47
C LEU A 110 -1.60 9.42 -1.43
N LYS A 111 -1.53 10.71 -1.08
CA LYS A 111 -1.91 11.82 -1.98
C LYS A 111 -1.02 11.88 -3.21
N LYS A 112 0.29 11.73 -3.03
CA LYS A 112 1.28 11.79 -4.13
C LYS A 112 1.08 10.70 -5.15
N ILE A 113 0.70 9.48 -4.75
CA ILE A 113 0.40 8.37 -5.67
C ILE A 113 -0.99 8.44 -6.28
N GLY A 114 -1.79 9.47 -5.96
CA GLY A 114 -3.11 9.66 -6.53
C GLY A 114 -4.20 8.78 -5.93
N SER A 115 -4.05 8.36 -4.67
CA SER A 115 -5.07 7.53 -3.99
C SER A 115 -6.40 8.28 -3.85
N ILE A 116 -7.51 7.56 -4.06
CA ILE A 116 -8.87 8.09 -3.97
C ILE A 116 -9.39 7.86 -2.56
N SER A 117 -9.78 8.94 -1.87
CA SER A 117 -10.34 8.84 -0.52
C SER A 117 -11.86 8.88 -0.54
N ILE A 118 -12.47 7.98 0.23
CA ILE A 118 -13.92 7.94 0.40
C ILE A 118 -14.29 8.11 1.88
N LYS A 119 -15.43 8.81 2.13
CA LYS A 119 -16.07 8.84 3.45
C LYS A 119 -17.03 7.67 3.55
N ARG A 120 -16.78 6.74 4.46
CA ARG A 120 -17.64 5.55 4.64
C ARG A 120 -18.95 5.82 5.36
N ASP A 121 -19.04 6.91 6.13
CA ASP A 121 -20.17 7.24 7.00
C ASP A 121 -21.38 7.81 6.25
N LYS A 122 -21.22 8.17 4.98
CA LYS A 122 -22.31 8.54 4.10
C LYS A 122 -22.09 7.84 2.76
N ILE A 123 -23.02 6.98 2.37
CA ILE A 123 -23.22 6.60 0.97
C ILE A 123 -23.78 7.86 0.30
N SER A 124 -22.90 8.78 -0.02
CA SER A 124 -23.24 10.04 -0.63
C SER A 124 -23.09 9.91 -2.13
N ARG A 125 -23.99 10.55 -2.89
CA ARG A 125 -23.88 10.70 -4.34
C ARG A 125 -22.52 11.28 -4.74
N ASP A 126 -21.92 12.10 -3.89
CA ASP A 126 -20.59 12.71 -4.07
C ASP A 126 -19.47 11.65 -4.25
N ASN A 127 -19.64 10.44 -3.69
CA ASN A 127 -18.69 9.36 -3.87
C ASN A 127 -18.83 8.67 -5.25
N LEU A 128 -19.96 8.84 -5.94
CA LEU A 128 -20.20 8.26 -7.26
C LEU A 128 -19.68 9.18 -8.39
N ASP A 129 -19.54 10.48 -8.13
CA ASP A 129 -19.05 11.43 -9.14
C ASP A 129 -17.54 11.26 -9.48
N PHE A 130 -16.80 10.55 -8.64
CA PHE A 130 -15.40 10.17 -8.95
C PHE A 130 -15.28 9.11 -10.06
N PHE A 131 -16.38 8.45 -10.42
CA PHE A 131 -16.38 7.38 -11.42
C PHE A 131 -17.00 7.80 -12.76
N LYS A 132 -17.39 9.07 -12.91
CA LYS A 132 -17.80 9.70 -14.17
C LYS A 132 -16.60 10.33 -14.86
#